data_6dff3d6ff53ced8bbec6be61e6fc98f4
#
_entry.id   6dff3d6ff53ced8bbec6be61e6fc98f4
#
_cell.length_a   1.000
_cell.length_b   1.000
_cell.length_c   1.000
_cell.angle_alpha   90.00
_cell.angle_beta   90.00
_cell.angle_gamma   90.00
#
_symmetry.space_group_name_H-M   'P 1'
#
loop_
_entity.id
_entity.type
_entity.pdbx_description
1 polymer ?
#
loop_
_entity_poly.entity_id
_entity_poly.type
_entity_poly.pdbx_seq_one_letter_code
_entity_poly.pdbx_strand_id
1 'polypeptide(L)'
;MANKLYDESSIESLSPLEFTRLRPGVYAGDTTYSTQLLVEIVSNAIDEFRLGHGNEIKVDICYMNEKYRIEVSDNGQGFIPNSVREDGKTVLEASFSVLNTSGKYTEDGVYEGTALGLNGIGSKLCCYLSHWLEVITWRDGKYEHIWFKEGVFSKRESGKWNNKDKPSGTLVQWNPSEEFFNHPEVDMNVIKKLFNVIVC
;
A
#
# COMPACT_ATOMS: atom_id res chain seq x y z
N MET A 1 -31.23 -23.55 21.89
CA MET A 1 -30.51 -22.84 20.80
C MET A 1 -31.39 -22.95 19.56
N ALA A 2 -31.95 -21.85 19.07
CA ALA A 2 -32.78 -21.85 17.87
C ALA A 2 -31.93 -22.17 16.65
N ASN A 3 -32.32 -23.19 15.90
CA ASN A 3 -31.73 -23.51 14.59
C ASN A 3 -32.04 -22.33 13.65
N LYS A 4 -31.07 -21.45 13.41
CA LYS A 4 -31.18 -20.39 12.42
C LYS A 4 -31.13 -21.07 11.05
N LEU A 5 -32.27 -21.22 10.40
CA LEU A 5 -32.34 -21.69 9.02
C LEU A 5 -31.64 -20.62 8.15
N TYR A 6 -30.68 -21.04 7.33
CA TYR A 6 -30.05 -20.18 6.32
C TYR A 6 -31.08 -19.93 5.22
N ASP A 7 -31.50 -18.67 5.08
CA ASP A 7 -32.30 -18.20 3.97
C ASP A 7 -31.50 -17.15 3.16
N GLU A 8 -32.04 -16.71 2.04
CA GLU A 8 -31.39 -15.74 1.15
C GLU A 8 -31.03 -14.42 1.85
N SER A 9 -31.76 -14.07 2.93
CA SER A 9 -31.50 -12.86 3.73
C SER A 9 -30.37 -13.03 4.75
N SER A 10 -29.89 -14.24 4.97
CA SER A 10 -28.82 -14.56 5.93
C SER A 10 -27.40 -14.51 5.35
N ILE A 11 -27.29 -14.28 4.02
CA ILE A 11 -26.00 -14.19 3.32
C ILE A 11 -25.64 -12.70 3.13
N GLU A 12 -24.77 -12.18 3.97
CA GLU A 12 -24.20 -10.83 3.81
C GLU A 12 -22.87 -10.92 3.07
N SER A 13 -22.71 -10.09 2.03
CA SER A 13 -21.44 -9.94 1.30
C SER A 13 -20.67 -8.75 1.90
N LEU A 14 -19.53 -9.02 2.50
CA LEU A 14 -18.60 -7.97 2.94
C LEU A 14 -17.78 -7.46 1.76
N SER A 15 -17.57 -6.15 1.68
CA SER A 15 -16.58 -5.58 0.78
C SER A 15 -15.17 -6.04 1.17
N PRO A 16 -14.19 -6.01 0.25
CA PRO A 16 -12.80 -6.34 0.58
C PRO A 16 -12.23 -5.53 1.75
N LEU A 17 -12.58 -4.26 1.85
CA LEU A 17 -12.19 -3.39 2.96
C LEU A 17 -12.78 -3.91 4.28
N GLU A 18 -14.10 -4.12 4.34
CA GLU A 18 -14.79 -4.61 5.54
C GLU A 18 -14.27 -5.98 5.96
N PHE A 19 -14.09 -6.90 5.01
CA PHE A 19 -13.55 -8.23 5.30
C PHE A 19 -12.13 -8.16 5.87
N THR A 20 -11.25 -7.32 5.28
CA THR A 20 -9.87 -7.16 5.74
C THR A 20 -9.82 -6.58 7.15
N ARG A 21 -10.64 -5.56 7.44
CA ARG A 21 -10.71 -4.95 8.78
C ARG A 21 -11.32 -5.90 9.82
N LEU A 22 -12.29 -6.72 9.43
CA LEU A 22 -12.88 -7.74 10.32
C LEU A 22 -11.92 -8.91 10.59
N ARG A 23 -11.07 -9.26 9.63
CA ARG A 23 -10.17 -10.42 9.67
C ARG A 23 -8.76 -10.05 9.19
N PRO A 24 -8.06 -9.11 9.86
CA PRO A 24 -6.78 -8.60 9.37
C PRO A 24 -5.72 -9.70 9.22
N GLY A 25 -5.69 -10.68 10.11
CA GLY A 25 -4.75 -11.80 10.07
C GLY A 25 -4.86 -12.70 8.83
N VAL A 26 -5.99 -12.69 8.11
CA VAL A 26 -6.13 -13.47 6.87
C VAL A 26 -5.19 -12.97 5.78
N TYR A 27 -4.99 -11.66 5.68
CA TYR A 27 -4.15 -11.05 4.65
C TYR A 27 -2.81 -10.56 5.19
N ALA A 28 -2.78 -10.01 6.40
CA ALA A 28 -1.55 -9.49 7.00
C ALA A 28 -0.72 -10.57 7.72
N GLY A 29 -1.30 -11.76 7.96
CA GLY A 29 -0.65 -12.81 8.73
C GLY A 29 -0.55 -12.42 10.21
N ASP A 30 0.66 -12.23 10.72
CA ASP A 30 0.88 -11.79 12.10
C ASP A 30 0.52 -10.29 12.25
N THR A 31 -0.37 -10.01 13.18
CA THR A 31 -0.82 -8.67 13.54
C THR A 31 -0.24 -8.17 14.88
N THR A 32 0.83 -8.82 15.36
CA THR A 32 1.52 -8.36 16.56
C THR A 32 2.12 -6.97 16.36
N TYR A 33 2.80 -6.77 15.22
CA TYR A 33 3.40 -5.51 14.80
C TYR A 33 2.88 -5.07 13.44
N SER A 34 2.95 -3.76 13.14
CA SER A 34 2.59 -3.25 11.82
C SER A 34 3.67 -3.49 10.74
N THR A 35 4.71 -4.23 11.06
CA THR A 35 5.90 -4.46 10.22
C THR A 35 5.56 -4.94 8.82
N GLN A 36 4.55 -5.82 8.68
CA GLN A 36 4.15 -6.34 7.37
C GLN A 36 3.74 -5.22 6.41
N LEU A 37 3.08 -4.17 6.90
CA LEU A 37 2.69 -3.03 6.05
C LEU A 37 3.93 -2.34 5.44
N LEU A 38 4.98 -2.15 6.23
CA LEU A 38 6.24 -1.59 5.74
C LEU A 38 6.92 -2.52 4.74
N VAL A 39 6.96 -3.83 5.02
CA VAL A 39 7.54 -4.84 4.12
C VAL A 39 6.87 -4.80 2.76
N GLU A 40 5.55 -4.70 2.70
CA GLU A 40 4.79 -4.65 1.44
C GLU A 40 5.11 -3.39 0.61
N ILE A 41 5.17 -2.22 1.25
CA ILE A 41 5.47 -0.97 0.54
C ILE A 41 6.93 -0.96 0.05
N VAL A 42 7.89 -1.39 0.88
CA VAL A 42 9.31 -1.49 0.49
C VAL A 42 9.49 -2.51 -0.65
N SER A 43 8.79 -3.64 -0.61
CA SER A 43 8.83 -4.65 -1.66
C SER A 43 8.40 -4.11 -3.02
N ASN A 44 7.38 -3.23 -3.06
CA ASN A 44 6.95 -2.58 -4.29
C ASN A 44 8.06 -1.68 -4.88
N ALA A 45 8.78 -0.95 -4.04
CA ALA A 45 9.90 -0.12 -4.47
C ALA A 45 11.10 -0.97 -4.97
N ILE A 46 11.39 -2.10 -4.31
CA ILE A 46 12.41 -3.05 -4.75
C ILE A 46 12.06 -3.64 -6.11
N ASP A 47 10.79 -3.94 -6.36
CA ASP A 47 10.35 -4.45 -7.65
C ASP A 47 10.61 -3.45 -8.79
N GLU A 48 10.42 -2.13 -8.54
CA GLU A 48 10.78 -1.09 -9.52
C GLU A 48 12.29 -1.12 -9.83
N PHE A 49 13.14 -1.31 -8.82
CA PHE A 49 14.59 -1.39 -9.02
C PHE A 49 15.00 -2.62 -9.84
N ARG A 50 14.36 -3.76 -9.63
CA ARG A 50 14.60 -4.98 -10.41
C ARG A 50 14.21 -4.83 -11.87
N LEU A 51 13.26 -3.96 -12.16
CA LEU A 51 12.87 -3.58 -13.51
C LEU A 51 13.79 -2.52 -14.13
N GLY A 52 14.81 -2.09 -13.40
CA GLY A 52 15.78 -1.07 -13.84
C GLY A 52 15.32 0.37 -13.59
N HIS A 53 14.28 0.58 -12.78
CA HIS A 53 13.76 1.90 -12.48
C HIS A 53 14.22 2.34 -11.08
N GLY A 54 15.07 3.35 -11.02
CA GLY A 54 15.55 3.93 -9.77
C GLY A 54 16.64 3.10 -9.07
N ASN A 55 17.08 3.60 -7.92
CA ASN A 55 18.17 3.02 -7.11
C ASN A 55 18.20 3.51 -5.66
N GLU A 56 17.19 4.25 -5.22
CA GLU A 56 17.12 4.79 -3.86
C GLU A 56 15.75 4.53 -3.23
N ILE A 57 15.76 3.92 -2.05
CA ILE A 57 14.60 3.83 -1.16
C ILE A 57 14.97 4.52 0.15
N LYS A 58 14.08 5.40 0.62
CA LYS A 58 14.18 6.03 1.94
C LYS A 58 13.02 5.56 2.80
N VAL A 59 13.33 5.18 4.03
CA VAL A 59 12.34 4.82 5.04
C VAL A 59 12.51 5.76 6.22
N ASP A 60 11.46 6.42 6.62
CA ASP A 60 11.39 7.27 7.82
C ASP A 60 10.30 6.75 8.75
N ILE A 61 10.62 6.60 10.03
CA ILE A 61 9.70 6.14 11.07
C ILE A 61 9.75 7.15 12.21
N CYS A 62 8.67 7.89 12.38
CA CYS A 62 8.54 8.91 13.42
C CYS A 62 7.44 8.54 14.41
N TYR A 63 7.69 8.84 15.70
CA TYR A 63 6.67 8.80 16.74
C TYR A 63 6.45 10.21 17.26
N MET A 64 5.27 10.77 17.01
CA MET A 64 4.92 12.14 17.39
C MET A 64 3.45 12.19 17.82
N ASN A 65 3.17 12.91 18.92
CA ASN A 65 1.81 13.05 19.44
C ASN A 65 1.09 11.71 19.66
N GLU A 66 1.83 10.76 20.25
CA GLU A 66 1.36 9.39 20.56
C GLU A 66 0.95 8.56 19.33
N LYS A 67 1.43 8.94 18.13
CA LYS A 67 1.13 8.23 16.87
C LYS A 67 2.39 7.97 16.07
N TYR A 68 2.42 6.82 15.43
CA TYR A 68 3.45 6.50 14.44
C TYR A 68 3.10 7.11 13.09
N ARG A 69 4.10 7.68 12.45
CA ARG A 69 4.09 7.97 11.01
C ARG A 69 5.22 7.20 10.37
N ILE A 70 4.87 6.37 9.42
CA ILE A 70 5.83 5.62 8.63
C ILE A 70 5.77 6.17 7.22
N GLU A 71 6.93 6.39 6.62
CA GLU A 71 7.08 6.93 5.28
C GLU A 71 8.08 6.09 4.50
N VAL A 72 7.74 5.77 3.26
CA VAL A 72 8.63 5.14 2.28
C VAL A 72 8.60 5.98 1.02
N SER A 73 9.76 6.38 0.54
CA SER A 73 9.90 7.02 -0.75
C SER A 73 10.92 6.31 -1.62
N ASP A 74 10.66 6.24 -2.91
CA ASP A 74 11.55 5.70 -3.92
C ASP A 74 11.74 6.70 -5.08
N ASN A 75 12.78 6.49 -5.86
CA ASN A 75 13.05 7.19 -7.11
C ASN A 75 12.81 6.29 -8.34
N GLY A 76 11.86 5.37 -8.24
CA GLY A 76 11.41 4.53 -9.34
C GLY A 76 10.68 5.32 -10.44
N GLN A 77 10.04 4.61 -11.36
CA GLN A 77 9.34 5.31 -12.45
C GLN A 77 8.09 6.09 -12.00
N GLY A 78 7.51 5.76 -10.85
CA GLY A 78 6.25 6.32 -10.38
C GLY A 78 5.05 5.90 -11.24
N PHE A 79 3.86 6.23 -10.77
CA PHE A 79 2.63 6.09 -11.57
C PHE A 79 2.52 7.25 -12.57
N ILE A 80 1.77 7.03 -13.66
CA ILE A 80 1.40 8.13 -14.57
C ILE A 80 0.33 8.98 -13.87
N PRO A 81 0.63 10.23 -13.48
CA PRO A 81 -0.32 11.07 -12.74
C PRO A 81 -1.61 11.31 -13.53
N ASN A 82 -2.73 11.19 -12.83
CA ASN A 82 -4.09 11.36 -13.39
C ASN A 82 -4.48 10.36 -14.50
N SER A 83 -3.80 9.24 -14.61
CA SER A 83 -4.23 8.14 -15.49
C SER A 83 -5.51 7.53 -14.94
N VAL A 84 -6.62 7.66 -15.67
CA VAL A 84 -7.96 7.24 -15.24
C VAL A 84 -8.32 5.91 -15.90
N ARG A 85 -8.88 5.02 -15.11
CA ARG A 85 -9.41 3.71 -15.51
C ARG A 85 -10.86 3.84 -16.00
N GLU A 86 -11.39 2.76 -16.58
CA GLU A 86 -12.79 2.68 -17.02
C GLU A 86 -13.81 2.88 -15.88
N ASP A 87 -13.45 2.49 -14.65
CA ASP A 87 -14.28 2.66 -13.45
C ASP A 87 -14.25 4.09 -12.87
N GLY A 88 -13.56 5.03 -13.52
CA GLY A 88 -13.45 6.43 -13.12
C GLY A 88 -12.40 6.71 -12.04
N LYS A 89 -11.79 5.69 -11.44
CA LYS A 89 -10.69 5.84 -10.49
C LYS A 89 -9.37 6.09 -11.22
N THR A 90 -8.45 6.80 -10.59
CA THR A 90 -7.08 6.82 -11.14
C THR A 90 -6.39 5.49 -10.91
N VAL A 91 -5.36 5.21 -11.72
CA VAL A 91 -4.53 4.01 -11.54
C VAL A 91 -3.90 4.03 -10.14
N LEU A 92 -3.43 5.21 -9.69
CA LEU A 92 -2.88 5.38 -8.34
C LEU A 92 -3.93 5.04 -7.26
N GLU A 93 -5.15 5.60 -7.34
CA GLU A 93 -6.23 5.31 -6.39
C GLU A 93 -6.57 3.82 -6.35
N ALA A 94 -6.76 3.21 -7.51
CA ALA A 94 -7.11 1.79 -7.61
C ALA A 94 -5.99 0.88 -7.05
N SER A 95 -4.73 1.27 -7.21
CA SER A 95 -3.58 0.52 -6.69
C SER A 95 -3.54 0.42 -5.17
N PHE A 96 -4.24 1.31 -4.47
CA PHE A 96 -4.32 1.33 -3.00
C PHE A 96 -5.71 0.99 -2.45
N SER A 97 -6.76 0.96 -3.29
CA SER A 97 -8.15 0.76 -2.83
C SER A 97 -8.90 -0.40 -3.47
N VAL A 98 -8.39 -0.99 -4.55
CA VAL A 98 -9.11 -2.06 -5.26
C VAL A 98 -8.29 -3.34 -5.24
N LEU A 99 -8.82 -4.43 -4.65
CA LEU A 99 -8.15 -5.73 -4.66
C LEU A 99 -7.96 -6.25 -6.09
N ASN A 100 -6.95 -7.08 -6.27
CA ASN A 100 -6.59 -7.71 -7.56
C ASN A 100 -6.29 -6.68 -8.67
N THR A 101 -5.85 -5.48 -8.29
CA THR A 101 -5.37 -4.46 -9.21
C THR A 101 -3.85 -4.40 -9.13
N SER A 102 -3.17 -4.82 -10.18
CA SER A 102 -1.72 -4.71 -10.32
C SER A 102 -1.39 -4.48 -11.79
N GLY A 103 -0.49 -3.54 -12.08
CA GLY A 103 0.07 -3.37 -13.42
C GLY A 103 1.07 -4.48 -13.82
N LYS A 104 1.26 -5.47 -12.95
CA LYS A 104 2.22 -6.58 -13.11
C LYS A 104 1.56 -7.89 -13.57
N TYR A 105 0.29 -7.88 -13.96
CA TYR A 105 -0.37 -9.01 -14.62
C TYR A 105 -0.17 -8.91 -16.14
N THR A 106 0.22 -10.01 -16.77
CA THR A 106 0.19 -10.16 -18.23
C THR A 106 -1.26 -10.27 -18.72
N GLU A 107 -1.47 -10.11 -20.03
CA GLU A 107 -2.78 -10.35 -20.68
C GLU A 107 -3.33 -11.75 -20.39
N ASP A 108 -2.45 -12.74 -20.19
CA ASP A 108 -2.79 -14.13 -19.82
C ASP A 108 -3.03 -14.33 -18.30
N GLY A 109 -3.02 -13.25 -17.51
CA GLY A 109 -3.25 -13.31 -16.07
C GLY A 109 -2.06 -13.83 -15.24
N VAL A 110 -0.88 -13.95 -15.83
CA VAL A 110 0.34 -14.34 -15.11
C VAL A 110 0.93 -13.12 -14.40
N TYR A 111 1.26 -13.27 -13.11
CA TYR A 111 1.88 -12.21 -12.32
C TYR A 111 3.40 -12.20 -12.55
N GLU A 112 3.92 -11.12 -13.12
CA GLU A 112 5.36 -10.93 -13.38
C GLU A 112 6.12 -10.26 -12.23
N GLY A 113 5.49 -10.06 -11.08
CA GLY A 113 6.13 -9.54 -9.86
C GLY A 113 7.04 -10.56 -9.19
N THR A 114 7.88 -10.09 -8.29
CA THR A 114 8.80 -10.95 -7.53
C THR A 114 8.09 -11.72 -6.42
N ALA A 115 8.76 -12.75 -5.87
CA ALA A 115 8.26 -13.57 -4.76
C ALA A 115 7.91 -12.80 -3.47
N LEU A 116 8.30 -11.52 -3.36
CA LEU A 116 7.99 -10.67 -2.20
C LEU A 116 6.65 -9.94 -2.31
N GLY A 117 6.10 -9.74 -3.52
CA GLY A 117 4.83 -9.04 -3.76
C GLY A 117 3.79 -9.88 -4.49
N LEU A 118 3.64 -11.17 -4.12
CA LEU A 118 2.95 -12.21 -4.89
C LEU A 118 1.47 -11.97 -5.21
N ASN A 119 0.76 -11.13 -4.45
CA ASN A 119 -0.71 -11.10 -4.54
C ASN A 119 -1.31 -9.75 -4.96
N GLY A 120 -0.51 -8.71 -5.19
CA GLY A 120 -1.03 -7.37 -5.53
C GLY A 120 -1.96 -6.76 -4.47
N ILE A 121 -1.89 -7.26 -3.21
CA ILE A 121 -2.73 -6.82 -2.09
C ILE A 121 -1.99 -5.95 -1.07
N GLY A 122 -0.66 -5.95 -1.05
CA GLY A 122 0.13 -5.32 -0.01
C GLY A 122 -0.14 -3.83 0.20
N SER A 123 -0.20 -3.04 -0.89
CA SER A 123 -0.56 -1.61 -0.80
C SER A 123 -1.98 -1.39 -0.27
N LYS A 124 -2.91 -2.30 -0.59
CA LYS A 124 -4.30 -2.26 -0.08
C LYS A 124 -4.35 -2.58 1.40
N LEU A 125 -3.55 -3.55 1.88
CA LEU A 125 -3.44 -3.83 3.31
C LEU A 125 -2.96 -2.61 4.08
N CYS A 126 -1.92 -1.94 3.58
CA CYS A 126 -1.42 -0.71 4.17
C CYS A 126 -2.53 0.36 4.26
N CYS A 127 -3.31 0.52 3.18
CA CYS A 127 -4.44 1.45 3.15
C CYS A 127 -5.55 1.05 4.13
N TYR A 128 -5.95 -0.23 4.13
CA TYR A 128 -7.12 -0.70 4.90
C TYR A 128 -6.87 -0.79 6.41
N LEU A 129 -5.63 -1.04 6.82
CA LEU A 129 -5.25 -1.24 8.22
C LEU A 129 -4.57 -0.01 8.84
N SER A 130 -4.75 1.15 8.23
CA SER A 130 -4.24 2.44 8.71
C SER A 130 -5.37 3.41 9.03
N HIS A 131 -5.16 4.31 10.01
CA HIS A 131 -6.06 5.43 10.26
C HIS A 131 -6.11 6.40 9.09
N TRP A 132 -4.96 6.65 8.49
CA TRP A 132 -4.84 7.42 7.27
C TRP A 132 -3.65 6.91 6.45
N LEU A 133 -3.74 7.11 5.16
CA LEU A 133 -2.66 6.86 4.21
C LEU A 133 -2.67 7.96 3.15
N GLU A 134 -1.48 8.41 2.80
CA GLU A 134 -1.24 9.39 1.73
C GLU A 134 -0.25 8.79 0.73
N VAL A 135 -0.52 9.02 -0.55
CA VAL A 135 0.39 8.63 -1.62
C VAL A 135 0.60 9.80 -2.55
N ILE A 136 1.86 10.09 -2.79
CA ILE A 136 2.28 11.07 -3.79
C ILE A 136 3.09 10.32 -4.84
N THR A 137 2.72 10.47 -6.10
CA THR A 137 3.53 10.03 -7.23
C THR A 137 3.87 11.22 -8.11
N TRP A 138 5.05 11.20 -8.69
CA TRP A 138 5.47 12.24 -9.64
C TRP A 138 6.21 11.60 -10.81
N ARG A 139 5.90 12.07 -12.00
CA ARG A 139 6.47 11.61 -13.26
C ARG A 139 6.20 12.63 -14.38
N ASP A 140 7.13 12.78 -15.31
CA ASP A 140 6.98 13.61 -16.51
C ASP A 140 6.55 15.06 -16.21
N GLY A 141 7.10 15.65 -15.15
CA GLY A 141 6.81 17.03 -14.73
C GLY A 141 5.44 17.26 -14.14
N LYS A 142 4.74 16.20 -13.73
CA LYS A 142 3.43 16.23 -13.07
C LYS A 142 3.48 15.45 -11.77
N TYR A 143 2.52 15.72 -10.87
CA TYR A 143 2.30 14.91 -9.68
C TYR A 143 0.81 14.62 -9.50
N GLU A 144 0.53 13.55 -8.76
CA GLU A 144 -0.77 13.21 -8.19
C GLU A 144 -0.58 12.87 -6.72
N HIS A 145 -1.42 13.43 -5.85
CA HIS A 145 -1.44 13.20 -4.42
C HIS A 145 -2.84 12.76 -4.01
N ILE A 146 -2.93 11.62 -3.36
CA ILE A 146 -4.19 11.06 -2.89
C ILE A 146 -4.15 10.78 -1.40
N TRP A 147 -5.30 10.87 -0.76
CA TRP A 147 -5.49 10.62 0.67
C TRP A 147 -6.58 9.59 0.90
N PHE A 148 -6.33 8.72 1.84
CA PHE A 148 -7.29 7.78 2.37
C PHE A 148 -7.46 7.98 3.87
N LYS A 149 -8.68 7.76 4.36
CA LYS A 149 -9.00 7.70 5.77
C LYS A 149 -9.73 6.38 6.04
N GLU A 150 -9.24 5.61 7.00
CA GLU A 150 -9.81 4.31 7.36
C GLU A 150 -10.02 3.39 6.13
N GLY A 151 -9.08 3.42 5.18
CA GLY A 151 -9.16 2.64 3.94
C GLY A 151 -10.06 3.22 2.85
N VAL A 152 -10.76 4.31 3.13
CA VAL A 152 -11.69 4.96 2.19
C VAL A 152 -11.01 6.17 1.54
N PHE A 153 -11.12 6.28 0.21
CA PHE A 153 -10.65 7.44 -0.53
C PHE A 153 -11.28 8.74 0.02
N SER A 154 -10.45 9.75 0.26
CA SER A 154 -10.88 11.03 0.86
C SER A 154 -10.79 12.19 -0.12
N LYS A 155 -9.62 12.40 -0.71
CA LYS A 155 -9.39 13.50 -1.67
C LYS A 155 -8.23 13.21 -2.59
N ARG A 156 -8.13 14.00 -3.66
CA ARG A 156 -7.03 13.99 -4.62
C ARG A 156 -6.64 15.41 -5.00
N GLU A 157 -5.36 15.63 -5.16
CA GLU A 157 -4.78 16.82 -5.73
C GLU A 157 -3.78 16.45 -6.82
N SER A 158 -3.58 17.31 -7.79
CA SER A 158 -2.59 17.11 -8.84
C SER A 158 -2.09 18.43 -9.40
N GLY A 159 -0.92 18.42 -10.04
CA GLY A 159 -0.36 19.63 -10.57
C GLY A 159 0.97 19.41 -11.28
N LYS A 160 1.73 20.50 -11.43
CA LYS A 160 3.07 20.48 -12.01
C LYS A 160 4.09 20.07 -10.96
N TRP A 161 5.02 19.21 -11.34
CA TRP A 161 6.18 18.83 -10.56
C TRP A 161 7.43 19.49 -11.13
N ASN A 162 8.03 20.40 -10.39
CA ASN A 162 9.16 21.21 -10.88
C ASN A 162 10.52 20.79 -10.31
N ASN A 163 10.58 19.72 -9.50
CA ASN A 163 11.83 19.23 -8.94
C ASN A 163 12.60 18.38 -9.96
N LYS A 164 13.64 18.99 -10.57
CA LYS A 164 14.46 18.32 -11.58
C LYS A 164 15.40 17.23 -11.01
N ASP A 165 15.73 17.32 -9.73
CA ASP A 165 16.60 16.34 -9.05
C ASP A 165 15.82 15.05 -8.73
N LYS A 166 14.49 15.11 -8.78
CA LYS A 166 13.58 13.98 -8.59
C LYS A 166 12.60 13.90 -9.77
N PRO A 167 13.04 13.40 -10.94
CA PRO A 167 12.22 13.40 -12.16
C PRO A 167 11.01 12.46 -12.07
N SER A 168 11.12 11.38 -11.31
CA SER A 168 10.05 10.42 -11.05
C SER A 168 10.20 9.78 -9.67
N GLY A 169 9.13 9.15 -9.19
CA GLY A 169 9.13 8.42 -7.92
C GLY A 169 7.76 8.31 -7.28
N THR A 170 7.76 7.65 -6.12
CA THR A 170 6.58 7.49 -5.28
C THR A 170 6.95 7.75 -3.82
N LEU A 171 6.04 8.35 -3.07
CA LEU A 171 6.10 8.49 -1.64
C LEU A 171 4.78 7.96 -1.05
N VAL A 172 4.89 7.05 -0.11
CA VAL A 172 3.76 6.51 0.65
C VAL A 172 4.00 6.82 2.12
N GLN A 173 3.04 7.46 2.78
CA GLN A 173 3.09 7.66 4.21
C GLN A 173 1.77 7.25 4.86
N TRP A 174 1.85 6.69 6.07
CA TRP A 174 0.67 6.18 6.77
C TRP A 174 0.84 6.18 8.27
N ASN A 175 -0.29 6.06 8.96
CA ASN A 175 -0.36 5.81 10.39
C ASN A 175 -1.05 4.47 10.62
N PRO A 176 -0.32 3.41 11.03
CA PRO A 176 -0.93 2.12 11.35
C PRO A 176 -1.99 2.25 12.43
N SER A 177 -3.10 1.54 12.29
CA SER A 177 -4.19 1.60 13.27
C SER A 177 -3.96 0.62 14.40
N GLU A 178 -3.98 1.12 15.64
CA GLU A 178 -3.95 0.33 16.87
C GLU A 178 -5.19 -0.56 17.07
N GLU A 179 -6.21 -0.39 16.23
CA GLU A 179 -7.37 -1.29 16.21
C GLU A 179 -6.99 -2.70 15.72
N PHE A 180 -5.97 -2.80 14.84
CA PHE A 180 -5.60 -4.05 14.18
C PHE A 180 -4.27 -4.62 14.65
N PHE A 181 -3.40 -3.80 15.21
CA PHE A 181 -2.06 -4.21 15.65
C PHE A 181 -1.93 -4.04 17.15
N ASN A 182 -1.44 -5.08 17.83
CA ASN A 182 -1.11 -5.00 19.26
C ASN A 182 -0.02 -3.94 19.50
N HIS A 183 0.90 -3.84 18.54
CA HIS A 183 1.98 -2.89 18.49
C HIS A 183 1.95 -2.19 17.12
N PRO A 184 1.45 -0.94 17.03
CA PRO A 184 1.41 -0.20 15.77
C PRO A 184 2.79 0.22 15.26
N GLU A 185 3.84 0.08 16.09
CA GLU A 185 5.23 0.24 15.67
C GLU A 185 5.73 -0.90 14.77
N VAL A 186 6.86 -0.65 14.16
CA VAL A 186 7.58 -1.61 13.32
C VAL A 186 8.59 -2.38 14.19
N ASP A 187 8.63 -3.70 14.08
CA ASP A 187 9.70 -4.50 14.69
C ASP A 187 11.02 -4.28 13.94
N MET A 188 11.90 -3.50 14.55
CA MET A 188 13.21 -3.17 13.97
C MET A 188 14.13 -4.36 13.81
N ASN A 189 13.90 -5.48 14.51
CA ASN A 189 14.72 -6.70 14.32
C ASN A 189 14.36 -7.38 13.00
N VAL A 190 13.07 -7.38 12.63
CA VAL A 190 12.62 -7.88 11.32
C VAL A 190 13.17 -7.00 10.21
N ILE A 191 13.08 -5.68 10.36
CA ILE A 191 13.59 -4.73 9.35
C ILE A 191 15.10 -4.86 9.16
N LYS A 192 15.89 -4.95 10.23
CA LYS A 192 17.33 -5.15 10.13
C LYS A 192 17.68 -6.44 9.39
N LYS A 193 16.95 -7.53 9.64
CA LYS A 193 17.15 -8.79 8.92
C LYS A 193 16.79 -8.66 7.44
N LEU A 194 15.68 -8.00 7.14
CA LEU A 194 15.21 -7.78 5.78
C LEU A 194 16.23 -6.97 4.96
N PHE A 195 16.71 -5.86 5.48
CA PHE A 195 17.71 -5.02 4.81
C PHE A 195 19.07 -5.73 4.67
N ASN A 196 19.50 -6.54 5.64
CA ASN A 196 20.73 -7.34 5.50
C ASN A 196 20.62 -8.41 4.40
N VAL A 197 19.43 -8.89 4.10
CA VAL A 197 19.18 -9.85 2.99
C VAL A 197 19.10 -9.11 1.64
N ILE A 198 18.73 -7.85 1.65
CA ILE A 198 18.58 -7.03 0.41
C ILE A 198 19.92 -6.43 -0.03
N VAL A 199 20.85 -6.23 0.89
CA VAL A 199 22.18 -5.63 0.63
C VAL A 199 23.23 -6.68 0.22
N CYS A 200 22.91 -7.96 0.32
CA CYS A 200 23.72 -9.08 -0.19
C CYS A 200 23.28 -9.45 -1.62
#